data_70dd81e51c5e19bb36ff5590bae6f12f
#
_entry.id   70dd81e51c5e19bb36ff5590bae6f12f
#
_cell.length_a   1.000
_cell.length_b   1.000
_cell.length_c   1.000
_cell.angle_alpha   90.00
_cell.angle_beta   90.00
_cell.angle_gamma   90.00
#
_symmetry.space_group_name_H-M   'P 1'
#
loop_
_entity.id
_entity.type
_entity.pdbx_description
1 polymer ?
#
loop_
_entity_poly.entity_id
_entity_poly.type
_entity_poly.pdbx_seq_one_letter_code
_entity_poly.pdbx_strand_id
1 'polypeptide(L)'
;MNNKPVVAVAIFDSGKIKGAVHFVEDLKKNKVIIRISISGLKKNGYHGFHVHEAGDLTDQCTSMCAHFNPYNKKHGCPGMKERHVGDLGNLKTNANGEAVYTMVDDVIKLRGTKCNIIGRGLIIHADPDDCGQGGQEDSLTTGHAGKRIACAVIGYAKENCK
;
A
#
# COMPACT_ATOMS: atom_id res chain seq x y z
N MET A 1 -21.96 -19.16 -2.13
CA MET A 1 -20.95 -18.07 -2.03
C MET A 1 -19.68 -18.65 -1.40
N ASN A 2 -18.53 -18.36 -1.97
CA ASN A 2 -17.26 -18.92 -1.46
C ASN A 2 -16.91 -18.20 -0.15
N ASN A 3 -17.15 -18.86 0.98
CA ASN A 3 -16.90 -18.32 2.34
C ASN A 3 -15.40 -18.33 2.73
N LYS A 4 -14.51 -18.63 1.78
CA LYS A 4 -13.08 -18.62 2.03
C LYS A 4 -12.52 -17.20 1.87
N PRO A 5 -11.74 -16.66 2.82
CA PRO A 5 -11.07 -15.37 2.67
C PRO A 5 -10.17 -15.35 1.43
N VAL A 6 -10.16 -14.24 0.69
CA VAL A 6 -9.15 -14.00 -0.34
C VAL A 6 -7.87 -13.54 0.33
N VAL A 7 -6.74 -14.01 -0.19
CA VAL A 7 -5.40 -13.58 0.21
C VAL A 7 -4.69 -13.03 -1.02
N ALA A 8 -4.11 -11.85 -0.89
CA ALA A 8 -3.26 -11.25 -1.91
C ALA A 8 -1.84 -11.04 -1.37
N VAL A 9 -0.87 -10.92 -2.25
CA VAL A 9 0.53 -10.72 -1.90
C VAL A 9 1.20 -9.77 -2.89
N ALA A 10 2.06 -8.90 -2.36
CA ALA A 10 2.98 -8.07 -3.15
C ALA A 10 4.41 -8.38 -2.70
N ILE A 11 5.28 -8.71 -3.63
CA ILE A 11 6.68 -9.06 -3.38
C ILE A 11 7.58 -7.91 -3.82
N PHE A 12 8.34 -7.36 -2.89
CA PHE A 12 9.37 -6.36 -3.16
C PHE A 12 10.72 -7.04 -3.37
N ASP A 13 11.36 -6.72 -4.47
CA ASP A 13 12.71 -7.16 -4.83
C ASP A 13 13.44 -6.03 -5.60
N SER A 14 13.58 -4.88 -4.96
CA SER A 14 14.15 -3.67 -5.53
C SER A 14 15.50 -3.37 -4.86
N GLY A 15 16.59 -3.84 -5.46
CA GLY A 15 17.93 -3.66 -4.91
C GLY A 15 18.05 -4.22 -3.49
N LYS A 16 18.31 -3.34 -2.52
CA LYS A 16 18.39 -3.71 -1.09
C LYS A 16 17.02 -3.90 -0.42
N ILE A 17 15.95 -3.34 -1.00
CA ILE A 17 14.60 -3.42 -0.43
C ILE A 17 14.00 -4.77 -0.82
N LYS A 18 13.76 -5.60 0.17
CA LYS A 18 13.29 -6.97 0.01
C LYS A 18 12.14 -7.24 0.97
N GLY A 19 11.22 -8.09 0.56
CA GLY A 19 10.18 -8.60 1.46
C GLY A 19 8.83 -8.78 0.79
N ALA A 20 7.82 -8.97 1.63
CA ALA A 20 6.46 -9.25 1.19
C ALA A 20 5.44 -8.51 2.03
N VAL A 21 4.33 -8.16 1.38
CA VAL A 21 3.12 -7.67 2.04
C VAL A 21 1.98 -8.60 1.68
N HIS A 22 1.36 -9.22 2.69
CA HIS A 22 0.17 -10.04 2.52
C HIS A 22 -1.07 -9.27 2.94
N PHE A 23 -2.09 -9.34 2.11
CA PHE A 23 -3.41 -8.79 2.37
C PHE A 23 -4.38 -9.95 2.57
N VAL A 24 -5.05 -10.00 3.71
CA VAL A 24 -5.95 -11.10 4.08
C VAL A 24 -7.32 -10.53 4.43
N GLU A 25 -8.37 -11.02 3.77
CA GLU A 25 -9.73 -10.63 4.12
C GLU A 25 -10.11 -11.09 5.54
N ASP A 26 -10.60 -10.17 6.35
CA ASP A 26 -11.38 -10.49 7.55
C ASP A 26 -12.88 -10.38 7.20
N LEU A 27 -13.46 -11.50 6.81
CA LEU A 27 -14.86 -11.55 6.38
C LEU A 27 -15.85 -11.19 7.50
N LYS A 28 -15.48 -11.42 8.78
CA LYS A 28 -16.34 -11.10 9.93
C LYS A 28 -16.42 -9.59 10.18
N LYS A 29 -15.29 -8.91 10.01
CA LYS A 29 -15.19 -7.47 10.26
C LYS A 29 -15.28 -6.63 8.99
N ASN A 30 -15.37 -7.26 7.81
CA ASN A 30 -15.32 -6.60 6.49
C ASN A 30 -14.11 -5.66 6.32
N LYS A 31 -12.95 -6.10 6.79
CA LYS A 31 -11.67 -5.38 6.75
C LYS A 31 -10.61 -6.21 6.05
N VAL A 32 -9.47 -5.60 5.76
CA VAL A 32 -8.29 -6.29 5.24
C VAL A 32 -7.16 -6.18 6.27
N ILE A 33 -6.64 -7.32 6.68
CA ILE A 33 -5.46 -7.45 7.51
C ILE A 33 -4.24 -7.36 6.59
N ILE A 34 -3.32 -6.45 6.86
CA ILE A 34 -2.12 -6.21 6.07
C ILE A 34 -0.91 -6.65 6.90
N ARG A 35 -0.29 -7.75 6.51
CA ARG A 35 0.92 -8.29 7.16
C ARG A 35 2.14 -7.84 6.39
N ILE A 36 3.00 -7.05 7.03
CA ILE A 36 4.16 -6.39 6.44
C ILE A 36 5.42 -7.07 6.95
N SER A 37 6.32 -7.44 6.04
CA SER A 37 7.65 -7.93 6.34
C SER A 37 8.61 -7.43 5.26
N ILE A 38 9.21 -6.27 5.48
CA ILE A 38 10.08 -5.58 4.51
C ILE A 38 11.37 -5.18 5.21
N SER A 39 12.50 -5.33 4.53
CA SER A 39 13.83 -4.93 4.98
C SER A 39 14.53 -4.03 3.95
N GLY A 40 15.68 -3.45 4.34
CA GLY A 40 16.51 -2.63 3.46
C GLY A 40 16.06 -1.18 3.35
N LEU A 41 15.17 -0.72 4.22
CA LEU A 41 14.69 0.66 4.32
C LEU A 41 15.59 1.53 5.19
N LYS A 42 15.31 2.84 5.25
CA LYS A 42 15.99 3.76 6.19
C LYS A 42 15.71 3.32 7.64
N LYS A 43 16.75 3.29 8.45
CA LYS A 43 16.65 2.92 9.88
C LYS A 43 15.91 3.99 10.69
N ASN A 44 15.05 3.54 11.61
CA ASN A 44 14.28 4.41 12.52
C ASN A 44 13.55 5.53 11.77
N GLY A 45 12.93 5.19 10.63
CA GLY A 45 12.30 6.15 9.72
C GLY A 45 10.85 5.86 9.43
N TYR A 46 10.30 6.70 8.57
CA TYR A 46 8.96 6.56 8.01
C TYR A 46 9.04 6.65 6.49
N HIS A 47 8.20 5.90 5.81
CA HIS A 47 8.10 5.89 4.36
C HIS A 47 6.64 5.89 3.94
N GLY A 48 6.24 6.83 3.09
CA GLY A 48 4.91 6.80 2.49
C GLY A 48 4.65 5.45 1.83
N PHE A 49 3.44 4.92 2.02
CA PHE A 49 3.06 3.58 1.62
C PHE A 49 1.67 3.60 1.00
N HIS A 50 1.59 3.36 -0.32
CA HIS A 50 0.36 3.58 -1.07
C HIS A 50 0.09 2.52 -2.12
N VAL A 51 -1.21 2.21 -2.32
CA VAL A 51 -1.69 1.48 -3.49
C VAL A 51 -1.89 2.49 -4.63
N HIS A 52 -1.28 2.23 -5.78
CA HIS A 52 -1.40 3.00 -7.00
C HIS A 52 -2.38 2.36 -8.00
N GLU A 53 -2.85 3.13 -8.98
CA GLU A 53 -3.92 2.71 -9.91
C GLU A 53 -3.56 1.47 -10.71
N ALA A 54 -2.34 1.40 -11.27
CA ALA A 54 -1.92 0.37 -12.18
C ALA A 54 -0.87 -0.57 -11.56
N GLY A 55 -0.99 -1.87 -11.86
CA GLY A 55 0.04 -2.86 -11.59
C GLY A 55 1.04 -3.00 -12.75
N ASP A 56 1.35 -1.89 -13.41
CA ASP A 56 2.22 -1.85 -14.58
C ASP A 56 3.66 -1.54 -14.18
N LEU A 57 4.59 -2.40 -14.56
CA LEU A 57 6.03 -2.29 -14.31
C LEU A 57 6.84 -2.00 -15.59
N THR A 58 6.21 -1.63 -16.70
CA THR A 58 6.89 -1.39 -17.98
C THR A 58 7.89 -0.23 -17.92
N ASP A 59 7.63 0.76 -17.08
CA ASP A 59 8.59 1.81 -16.72
C ASP A 59 8.79 1.85 -15.20
N GLN A 60 9.17 0.71 -14.64
CA GLN A 60 9.39 0.52 -13.21
C GLN A 60 8.20 1.03 -12.38
N CYS A 61 8.45 1.84 -11.35
CA CYS A 61 7.39 2.36 -10.49
C CYS A 61 6.58 3.50 -11.14
N THR A 62 7.11 4.15 -12.18
CA THR A 62 6.46 5.32 -12.83
C THR A 62 5.15 4.93 -13.51
N SER A 63 5.12 3.79 -14.19
CA SER A 63 3.93 3.29 -14.91
C SER A 63 2.79 2.83 -14.01
N MET A 64 2.97 2.83 -12.69
CA MET A 64 1.88 2.54 -11.74
C MET A 64 0.91 3.71 -11.53
N CYS A 65 1.11 4.85 -12.19
CA CYS A 65 0.25 6.03 -12.18
C CYS A 65 0.14 6.72 -10.81
N ALA A 66 -1.02 7.33 -10.51
CA ALA A 66 -1.31 8.03 -9.26
C ALA A 66 -1.79 7.07 -8.16
N HIS A 67 -2.04 7.58 -6.96
CA HIS A 67 -2.70 6.82 -5.89
C HIS A 67 -4.07 6.33 -6.35
N PHE A 68 -4.44 5.13 -5.96
CA PHE A 68 -5.73 4.54 -6.28
C PHE A 68 -6.87 5.32 -5.60
N ASN A 69 -7.62 6.10 -6.40
CA ASN A 69 -8.60 7.08 -5.93
C ASN A 69 -9.93 7.01 -6.69
N PRO A 70 -10.72 5.93 -6.56
CA PRO A 70 -11.96 5.75 -7.31
C PRO A 70 -13.09 6.70 -6.89
N TYR A 71 -12.91 7.44 -5.81
CA TYR A 71 -13.90 8.40 -5.27
C TYR A 71 -13.51 9.87 -5.48
N ASN A 72 -12.40 10.13 -6.16
CA ASN A 72 -11.89 11.48 -6.43
C ASN A 72 -11.79 12.34 -5.17
N LYS A 73 -11.26 11.77 -4.10
CA LYS A 73 -10.99 12.46 -2.83
C LYS A 73 -9.61 13.10 -2.82
N LYS A 74 -9.36 13.95 -1.84
CA LYS A 74 -8.01 14.44 -1.53
C LYS A 74 -7.22 13.37 -0.79
N HIS A 75 -5.89 13.49 -0.85
CA HIS A 75 -4.99 12.63 -0.11
C HIS A 75 -5.17 12.77 1.41
N GLY A 76 -4.99 11.67 2.11
CA GLY A 76 -5.02 11.61 3.58
C GLY A 76 -4.39 10.33 4.10
N CYS A 77 -4.66 9.97 5.35
CA CYS A 77 -4.15 8.76 5.98
C CYS A 77 -5.26 7.85 6.50
N PRO A 78 -4.97 6.58 6.84
CA PRO A 78 -5.94 5.69 7.46
C PRO A 78 -6.62 6.32 8.68
N GLY A 79 -7.94 6.15 8.77
CA GLY A 79 -8.77 6.76 9.81
C GLY A 79 -9.31 8.15 9.46
N MET A 80 -8.79 8.82 8.45
CA MET A 80 -9.33 10.10 7.98
C MET A 80 -10.52 9.89 7.04
N LYS A 81 -11.48 10.81 7.07
CA LYS A 81 -12.66 10.80 6.19
C LYS A 81 -12.28 11.14 4.73
N GLU A 82 -11.39 12.12 4.56
CA GLU A 82 -10.77 12.48 3.29
C GLU A 82 -9.46 11.71 3.14
N ARG A 83 -9.45 10.70 2.28
CA ARG A 83 -8.28 9.94 1.84
C ARG A 83 -8.60 9.21 0.53
N HIS A 84 -7.57 8.88 -0.24
CA HIS A 84 -7.71 7.92 -1.33
C HIS A 84 -7.92 6.51 -0.77
N VAL A 85 -8.51 5.63 -1.57
CA VAL A 85 -8.59 4.20 -1.20
C VAL A 85 -7.18 3.63 -1.00
N GLY A 86 -6.22 4.04 -1.82
CA GLY A 86 -4.84 3.57 -1.77
C GLY A 86 -3.96 4.16 -0.67
N ASP A 87 -4.43 5.13 0.12
CA ASP A 87 -3.60 5.79 1.13
C ASP A 87 -3.48 4.90 2.38
N LEU A 88 -2.38 4.18 2.51
CA LEU A 88 -2.09 3.30 3.65
C LEU A 88 -1.20 3.95 4.72
N GLY A 89 -0.88 5.25 4.55
CA GLY A 89 -0.08 6.01 5.50
C GLY A 89 1.41 5.76 5.37
N ASN A 90 2.07 5.48 6.48
CA ASN A 90 3.52 5.31 6.54
C ASN A 90 3.93 3.91 7.01
N LEU A 91 4.95 3.35 6.38
CA LEU A 91 5.74 2.29 6.98
C LEU A 91 6.67 2.90 8.05
N LYS A 92 6.63 2.34 9.25
CA LYS A 92 7.58 2.66 10.32
C LYS A 92 8.65 1.58 10.38
N THR A 93 9.91 1.98 10.38
CA THR A 93 11.05 1.06 10.43
C THR A 93 11.75 1.07 11.78
N ASN A 94 12.32 -0.07 12.13
CA ASN A 94 13.15 -0.26 13.32
C ASN A 94 14.61 0.15 13.09
N ALA A 95 15.46 -0.09 14.11
CA ALA A 95 16.89 0.21 14.06
C ALA A 95 17.69 -0.57 13.00
N ASN A 96 17.10 -1.63 12.44
CA ASN A 96 17.69 -2.43 11.36
C ASN A 96 17.21 -2.00 9.97
N GLY A 97 16.28 -1.05 9.87
CA GLY A 97 15.63 -0.66 8.61
C GLY A 97 14.57 -1.67 8.15
N GLU A 98 13.91 -2.31 9.10
CA GLU A 98 12.87 -3.29 8.85
C GLU A 98 11.49 -2.78 9.29
N ALA A 99 10.48 -3.06 8.50
CA ALA A 99 9.07 -2.89 8.84
C ALA A 99 8.45 -4.30 8.95
N VAL A 100 8.26 -4.78 10.17
CA VAL A 100 7.70 -6.12 10.45
C VAL A 100 6.58 -5.99 11.46
N TYR A 101 5.36 -5.86 10.95
CA TYR A 101 4.15 -5.73 11.78
C TYR A 101 2.88 -5.94 10.95
N THR A 102 1.75 -5.90 11.64
CA THR A 102 0.43 -6.03 11.04
C THR A 102 -0.36 -4.75 11.24
N MET A 103 -1.03 -4.29 10.20
CA MET A 103 -2.03 -3.23 10.27
C MET A 103 -3.37 -3.70 9.67
N VAL A 104 -4.42 -2.94 9.86
CA VAL A 104 -5.76 -3.25 9.36
C VAL A 104 -6.31 -2.03 8.66
N ASP A 105 -6.90 -2.23 7.48
CA ASP A 105 -7.61 -1.19 6.74
C ASP A 105 -9.05 -1.63 6.45
N ASP A 106 -9.99 -0.70 6.54
CA ASP A 106 -11.41 -0.95 6.31
C ASP A 106 -11.93 -0.44 4.96
N VAL A 107 -11.09 0.27 4.22
CA VAL A 107 -11.42 0.89 2.94
C VAL A 107 -11.03 0.01 1.75
N ILE A 108 -9.78 -0.47 1.71
CA ILE A 108 -9.35 -1.39 0.64
C ILE A 108 -10.13 -2.71 0.70
N LYS A 109 -10.31 -3.34 -0.46
CA LYS A 109 -10.98 -4.64 -0.60
C LYS A 109 -10.18 -5.55 -1.52
N LEU A 110 -10.39 -6.87 -1.37
CA LEU A 110 -9.83 -7.89 -2.26
C LEU A 110 -10.90 -8.51 -3.18
N ARG A 111 -12.14 -8.00 -3.10
CA ARG A 111 -13.29 -8.39 -3.93
C ARG A 111 -14.06 -7.15 -4.39
N GLY A 112 -14.97 -7.39 -5.33
CA GLY A 112 -15.79 -6.32 -5.89
C GLY A 112 -15.03 -5.46 -6.89
N THR A 113 -15.59 -4.30 -7.22
CA THR A 113 -15.09 -3.48 -8.32
C THR A 113 -14.42 -2.17 -7.84
N LYS A 114 -15.03 -1.50 -6.85
CA LYS A 114 -14.69 -0.11 -6.56
C LYS A 114 -13.43 0.09 -5.72
N CYS A 115 -13.21 -0.77 -4.72
CA CYS A 115 -12.07 -0.64 -3.79
C CYS A 115 -11.11 -1.84 -3.88
N ASN A 116 -11.26 -2.68 -4.91
CA ASN A 116 -10.44 -3.86 -5.10
C ASN A 116 -9.04 -3.46 -5.53
N ILE A 117 -8.04 -3.91 -4.75
CA ILE A 117 -6.63 -3.58 -4.98
C ILE A 117 -5.85 -4.65 -5.73
N ILE A 118 -6.45 -5.81 -6.04
CA ILE A 118 -5.77 -6.87 -6.79
C ILE A 118 -5.47 -6.41 -8.22
N GLY A 119 -4.24 -6.66 -8.67
CA GLY A 119 -3.74 -6.21 -9.96
C GLY A 119 -3.20 -4.77 -9.96
N ARG A 120 -3.28 -4.07 -8.84
CA ARG A 120 -2.75 -2.70 -8.70
C ARG A 120 -1.32 -2.70 -8.20
N GLY A 121 -0.69 -1.52 -8.24
CA GLY A 121 0.66 -1.31 -7.73
C GLY A 121 0.68 -1.00 -6.23
N LEU A 122 1.69 -1.48 -5.54
CA LEU A 122 2.01 -1.10 -4.17
C LEU A 122 3.36 -0.41 -4.17
N ILE A 123 3.44 0.80 -3.66
CA ILE A 123 4.64 1.64 -3.71
C ILE A 123 5.10 2.02 -2.31
N ILE A 124 6.42 1.96 -2.11
CA ILE A 124 7.13 2.53 -0.97
C ILE A 124 7.84 3.79 -1.44
N HIS A 125 7.63 4.89 -0.70
CA HIS A 125 8.23 6.18 -0.99
C HIS A 125 9.48 6.47 -0.15
N ALA A 126 10.29 7.43 -0.59
CA ALA A 126 11.55 7.79 0.07
C ALA A 126 11.31 8.51 1.41
N ASP A 127 10.30 9.36 1.47
CA ASP A 127 10.04 10.28 2.56
C ASP A 127 8.74 9.92 3.31
N PRO A 128 8.55 10.44 4.52
CA PRO A 128 7.30 10.31 5.25
C PRO A 128 6.12 10.94 4.50
N ASP A 129 4.99 10.28 4.54
CA ASP A 129 3.69 10.84 4.14
C ASP A 129 3.20 11.81 5.22
N ASP A 130 2.84 13.03 4.82
CA ASP A 130 2.36 14.10 5.70
C ASP A 130 0.84 14.05 5.95
N CYS A 131 0.15 13.03 5.44
CA CYS A 131 -1.30 12.83 5.57
C CYS A 131 -2.15 13.99 5.01
N GLY A 132 -1.62 14.73 4.04
CA GLY A 132 -2.27 15.93 3.49
C GLY A 132 -2.23 17.15 4.41
N GLN A 133 -1.42 17.12 5.46
CA GLN A 133 -1.37 18.16 6.49
C GLN A 133 -0.08 18.99 6.49
N GLY A 134 0.86 18.66 5.61
CA GLY A 134 2.17 19.30 5.57
C GLY A 134 2.17 20.70 4.95
N GLY A 135 1.12 21.11 4.24
CA GLY A 135 1.02 22.42 3.61
C GLY A 135 1.92 22.60 2.39
N GLN A 136 2.47 21.52 1.85
CA GLN A 136 3.22 21.52 0.61
C GLN A 136 2.29 21.49 -0.59
N GLU A 137 2.77 21.89 -1.77
CA GLU A 137 1.97 21.92 -3.00
C GLU A 137 1.33 20.57 -3.32
N ASP A 138 2.04 19.46 -3.05
CA ASP A 138 1.61 18.09 -3.32
C ASP A 138 1.05 17.33 -2.10
N SER A 139 0.92 17.98 -0.94
CA SER A 139 0.39 17.32 0.28
C SER A 139 -0.99 16.71 0.07
N LEU A 140 -1.89 17.40 -0.63
CA LEU A 140 -3.27 16.95 -0.87
C LEU A 140 -3.41 15.98 -2.06
N THR A 141 -2.30 15.62 -2.70
CA THR A 141 -2.28 14.68 -3.84
C THR A 141 -1.40 13.48 -3.59
N THR A 142 -0.20 13.67 -3.04
CA THR A 142 0.80 12.60 -2.85
C THR A 142 1.26 12.43 -1.41
N GLY A 143 0.82 13.31 -0.49
CA GLY A 143 1.31 13.33 0.90
C GLY A 143 2.76 13.78 1.01
N HIS A 144 3.29 14.49 0.01
CA HIS A 144 4.68 14.95 -0.05
C HIS A 144 5.72 13.85 0.26
N ALA A 145 5.38 12.60 -0.09
CA ALA A 145 6.17 11.41 0.29
C ALA A 145 7.42 11.18 -0.59
N GLY A 146 7.67 12.05 -1.56
CA GLY A 146 8.89 12.02 -2.36
C GLY A 146 8.94 10.87 -3.37
N LYS A 147 10.17 10.48 -3.71
CA LYS A 147 10.43 9.49 -4.76
C LYS A 147 9.86 8.10 -4.46
N ARG A 148 9.50 7.37 -5.50
CA ARG A 148 9.12 5.96 -5.45
C ARG A 148 10.41 5.12 -5.38
N ILE A 149 10.68 4.47 -4.26
CA ILE A 149 11.94 3.72 -4.04
C ILE A 149 11.79 2.22 -4.20
N ALA A 150 10.58 1.69 -4.11
CA ALA A 150 10.27 0.30 -4.40
C ALA A 150 8.80 0.15 -4.80
N CYS A 151 8.54 -0.81 -5.66
CA CYS A 151 7.18 -1.12 -6.12
C CYS A 151 6.99 -2.60 -6.36
N ALA A 152 5.74 -3.05 -6.21
CA ALA A 152 5.34 -4.43 -6.43
C ALA A 152 3.91 -4.47 -6.96
N VAL A 153 3.55 -5.52 -7.70
CA VAL A 153 2.17 -5.77 -8.12
C VAL A 153 1.47 -6.60 -7.07
N ILE A 154 0.25 -6.23 -6.72
CA ILE A 154 -0.60 -6.97 -5.79
C ILE A 154 -1.30 -8.09 -6.57
N GLY A 155 -0.89 -9.33 -6.35
CA GLY A 155 -1.45 -10.50 -7.00
C GLY A 155 -2.18 -11.43 -6.02
N TYR A 156 -2.91 -12.40 -6.55
CA TYR A 156 -3.46 -13.47 -5.72
C TYR A 156 -2.34 -14.31 -5.10
N ALA A 157 -2.44 -14.59 -3.81
CA ALA A 157 -1.51 -15.49 -3.13
C ALA A 157 -1.89 -16.96 -3.37
N LYS A 158 -0.92 -17.87 -3.20
CA LYS A 158 -1.09 -19.32 -3.41
C LYS A 158 -2.22 -19.94 -2.58
N GLU A 159 -2.57 -19.34 -1.46
CA GLU A 159 -3.66 -19.78 -0.58
C GLU A 159 -5.04 -19.75 -1.26
N ASN A 160 -5.16 -19.04 -2.39
CA ASN A 160 -6.38 -19.05 -3.20
C ASN A 160 -6.43 -20.22 -4.21
N CYS A 161 -5.30 -20.91 -4.45
CA CYS A 161 -5.27 -22.06 -5.34
C CYS A 161 -6.13 -23.21 -4.77
N LYS A 162 -6.78 -23.97 -5.69
CA LYS A 162 -7.61 -25.12 -5.34
C LYS A 162 -6.77 -26.39 -5.28
#